data_b3f860f3f00dc48ee83bd25bf35f036e
#
_entry.id   b3f860f3f00dc48ee83bd25bf35f036e
#
_cell.length_a   1.000
_cell.length_b   1.000
_cell.length_c   1.000
_cell.angle_alpha   90.00
_cell.angle_beta   90.00
_cell.angle_gamma   90.00
#
_symmetry.space_group_name_H-M   'P 1'
#
loop_
_entity.id
_entity.type
_entity.pdbx_description
1 polymer ?
#
loop_
_entity_poly.entity_id
_entity_poly.type
_entity_poly.pdbx_seq_one_letter_code
_entity_poly.pdbx_strand_id
1 'polypeptide(L)'
;MKRRRLLQDGSTASEIGLGCMSFAGFYGATDEKTSHETLAYCVDHGLDFMDTSNVYGDGVSEAIIGTFIKKTRSKLVVATKGGIVRDGRSNKRFDNSEPYLRVNLEESLKRLHVDCVDLFYIHRRDPDIAIEDVMETLLKFKREGLIKGIGLSEVSPTTLRRASAVGPVDAVQSEYSLWTRSPELGLIQACRELGTAFVPFSPVGRGLFSDVRPDPSSFKTPDIRIGIPRFQGQNFIDNVARFEPFRALASDIGVATSALALAWVLDQGDHLLPIPGTRHVKHVEHYLSASAFVMTDEFRATINDLLPIGWAMGDRYNVDQWVGVERYS
;
A
#
# COMPACT_ATOMS: atom_id res chain seq x y z
N MET A 1 8.60 -2.78 -17.35
CA MET A 1 7.87 -3.25 -16.15
C MET A 1 6.90 -4.37 -16.54
N LYS A 2 6.86 -5.49 -15.81
CA LYS A 2 5.86 -6.55 -15.98
C LYS A 2 4.48 -6.05 -15.53
N ARG A 3 3.42 -6.72 -15.99
CA ARG A 3 2.05 -6.38 -15.61
C ARG A 3 1.40 -7.56 -14.90
N ARG A 4 0.54 -7.25 -13.92
CA ARG A 4 -0.28 -8.24 -13.20
C ARG A 4 -1.74 -7.82 -13.24
N ARG A 5 -2.64 -8.79 -13.12
CA ARG A 5 -4.08 -8.53 -13.04
C ARG A 5 -4.38 -7.77 -11.74
N LEU A 6 -5.09 -6.65 -11.86
CA LEU A 6 -5.55 -5.84 -10.73
C LEU A 6 -7.06 -6.02 -10.51
N LEU A 7 -7.86 -6.01 -11.60
CA LEU A 7 -9.31 -6.16 -11.50
C LEU A 7 -9.77 -7.53 -11.99
N GLN A 8 -10.93 -7.96 -11.54
CA GLN A 8 -11.48 -9.27 -11.93
C GLN A 8 -11.97 -9.32 -13.38
N ASP A 9 -12.19 -8.17 -14.00
CA ASP A 9 -12.51 -8.07 -15.45
C ASP A 9 -11.30 -8.33 -16.37
N GLY A 10 -10.12 -8.58 -15.80
CA GLY A 10 -8.88 -8.82 -16.53
C GLY A 10 -8.00 -7.58 -16.71
N SER A 11 -8.45 -6.41 -16.26
CA SER A 11 -7.65 -5.17 -16.29
C SER A 11 -6.37 -5.33 -15.48
N THR A 12 -5.26 -4.86 -16.05
CA THR A 12 -3.92 -5.03 -15.46
C THR A 12 -3.31 -3.70 -15.07
N ALA A 13 -2.36 -3.77 -14.13
CA ALA A 13 -1.48 -2.67 -13.75
C ALA A 13 -0.02 -3.12 -13.75
N SER A 14 0.93 -2.20 -13.64
CA SER A 14 2.33 -2.54 -13.36
C SER A 14 2.41 -3.41 -12.11
N GLU A 15 3.25 -4.45 -12.12
CA GLU A 15 3.33 -5.41 -11.01
C GLU A 15 3.84 -4.79 -9.70
N ILE A 16 4.48 -3.62 -9.78
CA ILE A 16 4.81 -2.75 -8.66
C ILE A 16 4.07 -1.43 -8.90
N GLY A 17 3.34 -0.95 -7.90
CA GLY A 17 2.74 0.37 -7.89
C GLY A 17 3.57 1.37 -7.09
N LEU A 18 3.11 2.61 -7.03
CA LEU A 18 3.68 3.66 -6.19
C LEU A 18 2.71 4.07 -5.10
N GLY A 19 3.12 3.92 -3.83
CA GLY A 19 2.41 4.46 -2.68
C GLY A 19 2.65 5.97 -2.56
N CYS A 20 1.62 6.79 -2.79
CA CYS A 20 1.73 8.24 -2.88
C CYS A 20 1.53 8.98 -1.54
N MET A 21 1.48 8.26 -0.42
CA MET A 21 1.36 8.87 0.92
C MET A 21 2.52 9.83 1.23
N SER A 22 3.73 9.55 0.70
CA SER A 22 4.91 10.40 0.85
C SER A 22 4.76 11.78 0.19
N PHE A 23 3.89 11.94 -0.80
CA PHE A 23 3.61 13.23 -1.45
C PHE A 23 2.91 14.23 -0.51
N ALA A 24 2.31 13.74 0.57
CA ALA A 24 1.67 14.54 1.61
C ALA A 24 2.55 14.74 2.86
N GLY A 25 3.86 14.50 2.77
CA GLY A 25 4.81 14.81 3.84
C GLY A 25 4.88 13.81 5.01
N PHE A 26 4.18 12.67 4.97
CA PHE A 26 4.16 11.68 6.06
C PHE A 26 5.49 10.96 6.33
N TYR A 27 6.47 11.13 5.47
CA TYR A 27 7.85 10.62 5.62
C TYR A 27 8.90 11.75 5.50
N GLY A 28 8.53 12.97 5.85
CA GLY A 28 9.35 14.17 5.76
C GLY A 28 8.90 15.12 4.65
N ALA A 29 9.44 16.34 4.64
CA ALA A 29 9.04 17.40 3.73
C ALA A 29 9.18 16.99 2.25
N THR A 30 8.25 17.45 1.43
CA THR A 30 8.22 17.27 -0.02
C THR A 30 7.53 18.46 -0.67
N ASP A 31 7.60 18.54 -2.00
CA ASP A 31 6.90 19.52 -2.80
C ASP A 31 6.28 18.88 -4.06
N GLU A 32 5.44 19.64 -4.76
CA GLU A 32 4.78 19.18 -5.99
C GLU A 32 5.79 18.86 -7.09
N LYS A 33 6.86 19.65 -7.23
CA LYS A 33 7.87 19.45 -8.27
C LYS A 33 8.57 18.09 -8.11
N THR A 34 9.09 17.82 -6.92
CA THR A 34 9.75 16.53 -6.59
C THR A 34 8.80 15.34 -6.81
N SER A 35 7.53 15.51 -6.42
CA SER A 35 6.51 14.47 -6.62
C SER A 35 6.24 14.25 -8.12
N HIS A 36 6.13 15.31 -8.92
CA HIS A 36 5.93 15.22 -10.37
C HIS A 36 7.13 14.62 -11.09
N GLU A 37 8.36 14.93 -10.70
CA GLU A 37 9.57 14.29 -11.23
C GLU A 37 9.56 12.78 -10.98
N THR A 38 9.13 12.37 -9.77
CA THR A 38 8.99 10.94 -9.44
C THR A 38 7.89 10.27 -10.27
N LEU A 39 6.73 10.91 -10.44
CA LEU A 39 5.63 10.40 -11.27
C LEU A 39 6.04 10.27 -12.74
N ALA A 40 6.72 11.28 -13.29
CA ALA A 40 7.21 11.25 -14.67
C ALA A 40 8.17 10.08 -14.87
N TYR A 41 9.13 9.90 -13.96
CA TYR A 41 10.07 8.79 -14.03
C TYR A 41 9.36 7.42 -13.96
N CYS A 42 8.33 7.28 -13.10
CA CYS A 42 7.51 6.07 -13.05
C CYS A 42 6.85 5.78 -14.40
N VAL A 43 6.18 6.77 -14.99
CA VAL A 43 5.49 6.63 -16.28
C VAL A 43 6.45 6.25 -17.39
N ASP A 44 7.60 6.93 -17.51
CA ASP A 44 8.61 6.69 -18.53
C ASP A 44 9.19 5.26 -18.47
N HIS A 45 9.11 4.62 -17.30
CA HIS A 45 9.59 3.24 -17.08
C HIS A 45 8.46 2.21 -16.97
N GLY A 46 7.22 2.61 -17.29
CA GLY A 46 6.06 1.72 -17.33
C GLY A 46 5.50 1.30 -15.98
N LEU A 47 5.79 2.08 -14.90
CA LEU A 47 5.14 1.96 -13.60
C LEU A 47 3.94 2.93 -13.61
N ASP A 48 2.74 2.39 -13.81
CA ASP A 48 1.51 3.16 -14.02
C ASP A 48 0.49 3.09 -12.88
N PHE A 49 0.72 2.24 -11.87
CA PHE A 49 -0.20 2.04 -10.74
C PHE A 49 0.12 3.00 -9.60
N MET A 50 -0.78 3.97 -9.33
CA MET A 50 -0.65 4.98 -8.29
C MET A 50 -1.69 4.77 -7.20
N ASP A 51 -1.24 4.53 -5.97
CA ASP A 51 -2.10 4.35 -4.79
C ASP A 51 -2.07 5.60 -3.91
N THR A 52 -3.22 6.22 -3.70
CA THR A 52 -3.41 7.40 -2.87
C THR A 52 -4.60 7.26 -1.92
N SER A 53 -5.02 8.34 -1.26
CA SER A 53 -6.21 8.41 -0.42
C SER A 53 -6.61 9.86 -0.19
N ASN A 54 -7.92 10.09 0.01
CA ASN A 54 -8.48 11.38 0.38
C ASN A 54 -7.92 11.95 1.68
N VAL A 55 -7.45 11.10 2.60
CA VAL A 55 -6.88 11.52 3.90
C VAL A 55 -5.38 11.80 3.85
N TYR A 56 -4.70 11.56 2.74
CA TYR A 56 -3.28 11.87 2.63
C TYR A 56 -3.06 13.37 2.43
N GLY A 57 -2.75 14.06 3.56
CA GLY A 57 -2.62 15.52 3.61
C GLY A 57 -3.89 16.27 3.25
N ASP A 58 -5.08 15.73 3.64
CA ASP A 58 -6.38 16.31 3.29
C ASP A 58 -6.59 16.49 1.79
N GLY A 59 -6.21 15.44 1.02
CA GLY A 59 -6.33 15.43 -0.43
C GLY A 59 -5.13 16.02 -1.19
N VAL A 60 -4.08 16.45 -0.51
CA VAL A 60 -2.84 16.97 -1.16
C VAL A 60 -2.25 15.93 -2.10
N SER A 61 -2.16 14.66 -1.68
CA SER A 61 -1.63 13.60 -2.54
C SER A 61 -2.46 13.39 -3.81
N GLU A 62 -3.78 13.41 -3.69
CA GLU A 62 -4.70 13.32 -4.85
C GLU A 62 -4.56 14.54 -5.78
N ALA A 63 -4.47 15.75 -5.23
CA ALA A 63 -4.31 16.98 -6.00
C ALA A 63 -2.99 16.99 -6.80
N ILE A 64 -1.89 16.50 -6.22
CA ILE A 64 -0.60 16.36 -6.90
C ILE A 64 -0.73 15.40 -8.10
N ILE A 65 -1.33 14.22 -7.89
CA ILE A 65 -1.55 13.25 -8.97
C ILE A 65 -2.47 13.84 -10.04
N GLY A 66 -3.57 14.47 -9.64
CA GLY A 66 -4.51 15.10 -10.56
C GLY A 66 -3.89 16.21 -11.41
N THR A 67 -3.08 17.08 -10.79
CA THR A 67 -2.33 18.12 -11.51
C THR A 67 -1.36 17.52 -12.52
N PHE A 68 -0.69 16.42 -12.15
CA PHE A 68 0.19 15.69 -13.06
C PHE A 68 -0.58 15.11 -14.25
N ILE A 69 -1.70 14.40 -14.01
CA ILE A 69 -2.57 13.85 -15.07
C ILE A 69 -3.03 14.96 -16.02
N LYS A 70 -3.51 16.08 -15.48
CA LYS A 70 -3.99 17.22 -16.26
C LYS A 70 -2.90 17.82 -17.15
N LYS A 71 -1.68 17.97 -16.62
CA LYS A 71 -0.53 18.54 -17.35
C LYS A 71 0.02 17.61 -18.44
N THR A 72 0.14 16.32 -18.12
CA THR A 72 0.87 15.36 -18.97
C THR A 72 -0.05 14.53 -19.87
N ARG A 73 -1.34 14.42 -19.54
CA ARG A 73 -2.30 13.50 -20.17
C ARG A 73 -1.89 12.02 -20.03
N SER A 74 -1.05 11.72 -19.05
CA SER A 74 -0.62 10.36 -18.78
C SER A 74 -1.78 9.46 -18.38
N LYS A 75 -1.80 8.24 -18.90
CA LYS A 75 -2.76 7.20 -18.52
C LYS A 75 -2.21 6.47 -17.29
N LEU A 76 -2.72 6.79 -16.13
CA LEU A 76 -2.40 6.13 -14.87
C LEU A 76 -3.54 5.21 -14.45
N VAL A 77 -3.19 4.11 -13.79
CA VAL A 77 -4.12 3.29 -13.01
C VAL A 77 -4.16 3.88 -11.61
N VAL A 78 -5.27 4.52 -11.24
CA VAL A 78 -5.38 5.26 -9.98
C VAL A 78 -6.28 4.53 -9.00
N ALA A 79 -5.72 4.24 -7.82
CA ALA A 79 -6.47 3.77 -6.67
C ALA A 79 -6.55 4.87 -5.60
N THR A 80 -7.75 5.13 -5.10
CA THR A 80 -7.95 6.01 -3.94
C THR A 80 -8.87 5.36 -2.91
N LYS A 81 -9.02 5.99 -1.74
CA LYS A 81 -9.68 5.39 -0.57
C LYS A 81 -10.59 6.40 0.13
N GLY A 82 -11.70 5.91 0.71
CA GLY A 82 -12.62 6.68 1.53
C GLY A 82 -13.03 5.93 2.80
N GLY A 83 -13.82 6.59 3.66
CA GLY A 83 -14.41 5.97 4.85
C GLY A 83 -13.72 6.28 6.18
N ILE A 84 -12.59 7.00 6.19
CA ILE A 84 -11.99 7.53 7.43
C ILE A 84 -12.59 8.92 7.69
N VAL A 85 -13.16 9.12 8.89
CA VAL A 85 -13.73 10.41 9.30
C VAL A 85 -12.65 11.35 9.81
N ARG A 86 -12.65 12.59 9.31
CA ARG A 86 -11.73 13.66 9.73
C ARG A 86 -12.53 14.82 10.28
N ASP A 87 -12.85 14.75 11.56
CA ASP A 87 -13.63 15.78 12.28
C ASP A 87 -12.80 16.54 13.33
N GLY A 88 -11.46 16.40 13.29
CA GLY A 88 -10.54 17.04 14.22
C GLY A 88 -10.52 16.42 15.63
N ARG A 89 -11.27 15.34 15.86
CA ARG A 89 -11.26 14.63 17.14
C ARG A 89 -10.07 13.69 17.25
N SER A 90 -9.61 13.44 18.47
CA SER A 90 -8.48 12.56 18.74
C SER A 90 -8.77 11.08 18.43
N ASN A 91 -10.02 10.65 18.54
CA ASN A 91 -10.41 9.26 18.30
C ASN A 91 -10.69 9.01 16.82
N LYS A 92 -10.03 8.02 16.25
CA LYS A 92 -10.31 7.57 14.88
C LYS A 92 -11.74 7.05 14.78
N ARG A 93 -12.45 7.52 13.78
CA ARG A 93 -13.81 7.10 13.43
C ARG A 93 -13.86 6.73 11.96
N PHE A 94 -14.75 5.82 11.65
CA PHE A 94 -15.00 5.36 10.29
C PHE A 94 -16.48 5.56 9.98
N ASP A 95 -16.78 5.85 8.74
CA ASP A 95 -18.15 5.93 8.24
C ASP A 95 -18.16 5.33 6.82
N ASN A 96 -18.74 4.15 6.72
CA ASN A 96 -18.89 3.47 5.44
C ASN A 96 -20.32 3.57 4.89
N SER A 97 -21.13 4.53 5.38
CA SER A 97 -22.45 4.81 4.82
C SER A 97 -22.35 5.33 3.38
N GLU A 98 -23.37 5.03 2.56
CA GLU A 98 -23.41 5.50 1.16
C GLU A 98 -23.25 7.02 1.05
N PRO A 99 -23.96 7.87 1.82
CA PRO A 99 -23.81 9.31 1.69
C PRO A 99 -22.38 9.79 1.96
N TYR A 100 -21.71 9.25 2.98
CA TYR A 100 -20.35 9.65 3.34
C TYR A 100 -19.32 9.18 2.30
N LEU A 101 -19.41 7.92 1.86
CA LEU A 101 -18.53 7.37 0.83
C LEU A 101 -18.69 8.08 -0.50
N ARG A 102 -19.93 8.47 -0.86
CA ARG A 102 -20.21 9.22 -2.08
C ARG A 102 -19.51 10.58 -2.07
N VAL A 103 -19.66 11.34 -1.00
CA VAL A 103 -18.99 12.64 -0.85
C VAL A 103 -17.45 12.45 -0.95
N ASN A 104 -16.89 11.46 -0.26
CA ASN A 104 -15.45 11.17 -0.33
C ASN A 104 -15.01 10.90 -1.77
N LEU A 105 -15.75 10.04 -2.50
CA LEU A 105 -15.42 9.66 -3.87
C LEU A 105 -15.52 10.84 -4.82
N GLU A 106 -16.63 11.60 -4.79
CA GLU A 106 -16.83 12.74 -5.67
C GLU A 106 -15.78 13.85 -5.47
N GLU A 107 -15.38 14.10 -4.22
CA GLU A 107 -14.30 15.02 -3.93
C GLU A 107 -12.94 14.48 -4.43
N SER A 108 -12.67 13.17 -4.32
CA SER A 108 -11.47 12.54 -4.85
C SER A 108 -11.41 12.65 -6.38
N LEU A 109 -12.52 12.38 -7.08
CA LEU A 109 -12.62 12.53 -8.55
C LEU A 109 -12.29 13.97 -8.99
N LYS A 110 -12.81 14.97 -8.27
CA LYS A 110 -12.50 16.39 -8.53
C LYS A 110 -11.02 16.71 -8.37
N ARG A 111 -10.38 16.25 -7.25
CA ARG A 111 -8.96 16.49 -6.99
C ARG A 111 -8.05 15.77 -7.99
N LEU A 112 -8.43 14.56 -8.39
CA LEU A 112 -7.70 13.74 -9.37
C LEU A 112 -7.92 14.21 -10.83
N HIS A 113 -8.89 15.07 -11.09
CA HIS A 113 -9.29 15.51 -12.44
C HIS A 113 -9.68 14.35 -13.36
N VAL A 114 -10.42 13.38 -12.84
CA VAL A 114 -10.95 12.23 -13.57
C VAL A 114 -12.44 12.04 -13.28
N ASP A 115 -13.18 11.43 -14.20
CA ASP A 115 -14.61 11.12 -14.02
C ASP A 115 -14.81 9.75 -13.35
N CYS A 116 -13.77 8.90 -13.36
CA CYS A 116 -13.81 7.54 -12.84
C CYS A 116 -12.41 7.16 -12.33
N VAL A 117 -12.31 6.52 -11.15
CA VAL A 117 -11.06 5.90 -10.68
C VAL A 117 -11.03 4.41 -11.01
N ASP A 118 -9.82 3.87 -11.19
CA ASP A 118 -9.66 2.45 -11.50
C ASP A 118 -10.00 1.57 -10.31
N LEU A 119 -9.69 2.01 -9.08
CA LEU A 119 -9.94 1.25 -7.87
C LEU A 119 -10.32 2.20 -6.72
N PHE A 120 -11.42 1.90 -6.03
CA PHE A 120 -11.84 2.63 -4.83
C PHE A 120 -11.86 1.69 -3.63
N TYR A 121 -11.08 2.02 -2.59
CA TYR A 121 -11.01 1.21 -1.38
C TYR A 121 -11.89 1.77 -0.25
N ILE A 122 -12.49 0.88 0.51
CA ILE A 122 -12.82 1.16 1.90
C ILE A 122 -11.51 1.16 2.69
N HIS A 123 -11.10 2.35 3.16
CA HIS A 123 -9.79 2.55 3.81
C HIS A 123 -9.69 1.82 5.16
N ARG A 124 -10.78 1.89 5.95
CA ARG A 124 -10.98 1.10 7.17
C ARG A 124 -12.47 0.78 7.30
N ARG A 125 -12.74 -0.40 7.80
CA ARG A 125 -14.10 -0.85 8.01
C ARG A 125 -14.74 -0.12 9.19
N ASP A 126 -15.99 0.34 8.98
CA ASP A 126 -16.89 0.72 10.06
C ASP A 126 -17.52 -0.57 10.61
N PRO A 127 -17.28 -0.96 11.88
CA PRO A 127 -17.82 -2.19 12.44
C PRO A 127 -19.35 -2.16 12.60
N ASP A 128 -19.94 -0.97 12.64
CA ASP A 128 -21.38 -0.79 12.86
C ASP A 128 -22.21 -0.94 11.57
N ILE A 129 -21.54 -1.00 10.40
CA ILE A 129 -22.19 -1.22 9.10
C ILE A 129 -21.79 -2.61 8.58
N ALA A 130 -22.78 -3.43 8.20
CA ALA A 130 -22.51 -4.75 7.64
C ALA A 130 -21.68 -4.63 6.35
N ILE A 131 -20.70 -5.51 6.16
CA ILE A 131 -19.85 -5.47 4.96
C ILE A 131 -20.67 -5.70 3.68
N GLU A 132 -21.76 -6.43 3.79
CA GLU A 132 -22.70 -6.67 2.70
C GLU A 132 -23.35 -5.37 2.22
N ASP A 133 -23.80 -4.50 3.12
CA ASP A 133 -24.40 -3.19 2.79
C ASP A 133 -23.36 -2.25 2.16
N VAL A 134 -22.12 -2.30 2.66
CA VAL A 134 -21.01 -1.55 2.08
C VAL A 134 -20.74 -2.02 0.64
N MET A 135 -20.76 -3.33 0.39
CA MET A 135 -20.56 -3.88 -0.94
C MET A 135 -21.67 -3.47 -1.91
N GLU A 136 -22.95 -3.46 -1.48
CA GLU A 136 -24.07 -2.95 -2.30
C GLU A 136 -23.85 -1.49 -2.71
N THR A 137 -23.36 -0.66 -1.78
CA THR A 137 -23.00 0.74 -2.05
C THR A 137 -21.90 0.84 -3.11
N LEU A 138 -20.84 0.06 -2.98
CA LEU A 138 -19.71 0.09 -3.92
C LEU A 138 -20.12 -0.45 -5.31
N LEU A 139 -20.95 -1.48 -5.36
CA LEU A 139 -21.52 -2.01 -6.60
C LEU A 139 -22.43 -0.96 -7.29
N LYS A 140 -23.13 -0.13 -6.52
CA LYS A 140 -23.89 1.01 -7.05
C LYS A 140 -22.95 2.04 -7.69
N PHE A 141 -21.87 2.43 -7.04
CA PHE A 141 -20.87 3.35 -7.60
C PHE A 141 -20.22 2.80 -8.88
N LYS A 142 -19.99 1.48 -8.94
CA LYS A 142 -19.48 0.81 -10.14
C LYS A 142 -20.50 0.86 -11.28
N ARG A 143 -21.80 0.60 -11.01
CA ARG A 143 -22.88 0.75 -12.02
C ARG A 143 -23.05 2.18 -12.52
N GLU A 144 -22.82 3.17 -11.67
CA GLU A 144 -22.84 4.59 -12.02
C GLU A 144 -21.60 5.04 -12.82
N GLY A 145 -20.59 4.17 -12.95
CA GLY A 145 -19.34 4.45 -13.67
C GLY A 145 -18.35 5.35 -12.93
N LEU A 146 -18.52 5.53 -11.61
CA LEU A 146 -17.64 6.36 -10.77
C LEU A 146 -16.36 5.61 -10.38
N ILE A 147 -16.42 4.26 -10.34
CA ILE A 147 -15.29 3.38 -10.04
C ILE A 147 -15.30 2.18 -11.00
N LYS A 148 -14.12 1.67 -11.38
CA LYS A 148 -13.99 0.43 -12.17
C LYS A 148 -13.88 -0.80 -11.30
N GLY A 149 -13.19 -0.70 -10.15
CA GLY A 149 -12.92 -1.79 -9.23
C GLY A 149 -13.23 -1.44 -7.78
N ILE A 150 -13.51 -2.47 -7.00
CA ILE A 150 -13.82 -2.41 -5.57
C ILE A 150 -12.65 -2.97 -4.77
N GLY A 151 -12.18 -2.19 -3.78
CA GLY A 151 -11.12 -2.59 -2.88
C GLY A 151 -11.52 -2.54 -1.41
N LEU A 152 -10.89 -3.40 -0.61
CA LEU A 152 -10.98 -3.37 0.85
C LEU A 152 -9.59 -3.25 1.45
N SER A 153 -9.44 -2.60 2.61
CA SER A 153 -8.15 -2.45 3.26
C SER A 153 -8.18 -2.92 4.72
N GLU A 154 -7.16 -3.69 5.11
CA GLU A 154 -6.96 -4.20 6.47
C GLU A 154 -8.17 -5.01 6.98
N VAL A 155 -8.73 -5.86 6.11
CA VAL A 155 -9.83 -6.76 6.43
C VAL A 155 -9.35 -8.20 6.60
N SER A 156 -10.06 -8.96 7.44
CA SER A 156 -9.78 -10.38 7.65
C SER A 156 -10.19 -11.25 6.46
N PRO A 157 -9.67 -12.49 6.35
CA PRO A 157 -10.13 -13.47 5.35
C PRO A 157 -11.65 -13.71 5.40
N THR A 158 -12.24 -13.69 6.59
CA THR A 158 -13.69 -13.87 6.78
C THR A 158 -14.47 -12.71 6.19
N THR A 159 -14.05 -11.48 6.46
CA THR A 159 -14.70 -10.29 5.89
C THR A 159 -14.57 -10.25 4.37
N LEU A 160 -13.40 -10.61 3.82
CA LEU A 160 -13.22 -10.73 2.37
C LEU A 160 -14.19 -11.75 1.76
N ARG A 161 -14.35 -12.93 2.35
CA ARG A 161 -15.28 -13.96 1.85
C ARG A 161 -16.74 -13.50 1.90
N ARG A 162 -17.14 -12.81 2.98
CA ARG A 162 -18.49 -12.24 3.11
C ARG A 162 -18.73 -11.17 2.05
N ALA A 163 -17.80 -10.25 1.87
CA ALA A 163 -17.88 -9.22 0.83
C ALA A 163 -17.98 -9.85 -0.57
N SER A 164 -17.14 -10.84 -0.86
CA SER A 164 -17.11 -11.53 -2.16
C SER A 164 -18.36 -12.35 -2.45
N ALA A 165 -19.15 -12.70 -1.44
CA ALA A 165 -20.45 -13.36 -1.63
C ALA A 165 -21.52 -12.40 -2.18
N VAL A 166 -21.36 -11.08 -1.98
CA VAL A 166 -22.26 -10.05 -2.53
C VAL A 166 -21.85 -9.65 -3.96
N GLY A 167 -20.54 -9.55 -4.19
CA GLY A 167 -20.01 -9.17 -5.50
C GLY A 167 -18.48 -9.18 -5.53
N PRO A 168 -17.86 -8.98 -6.71
CA PRO A 168 -16.42 -9.08 -6.85
C PRO A 168 -15.69 -8.03 -6.01
N VAL A 169 -14.72 -8.47 -5.19
CA VAL A 169 -13.72 -7.63 -4.55
C VAL A 169 -12.46 -7.72 -5.41
N ASP A 170 -12.14 -6.65 -6.11
CA ASP A 170 -11.04 -6.63 -7.07
C ASP A 170 -9.68 -6.65 -6.38
N ALA A 171 -9.52 -5.94 -5.26
CA ALA A 171 -8.26 -5.91 -4.52
C ALA A 171 -8.45 -5.84 -2.99
N VAL A 172 -7.51 -6.44 -2.25
CA VAL A 172 -7.35 -6.24 -0.80
C VAL A 172 -5.97 -5.64 -0.54
N GLN A 173 -5.94 -4.57 0.26
CA GLN A 173 -4.70 -3.90 0.64
C GLN A 173 -4.41 -4.10 2.13
N SER A 174 -3.24 -4.70 2.46
CA SER A 174 -2.78 -4.89 3.85
C SER A 174 -1.27 -4.72 3.96
N GLU A 175 -0.77 -4.46 5.18
CA GLU A 175 0.68 -4.40 5.40
C GLU A 175 1.31 -5.78 5.19
N TYR A 176 2.24 -5.87 4.24
CA TYR A 176 2.96 -7.11 3.99
C TYR A 176 4.39 -6.85 3.54
N SER A 177 5.31 -7.49 4.21
CA SER A 177 6.75 -7.43 3.97
C SER A 177 7.46 -8.53 4.75
N LEU A 178 8.78 -8.67 4.59
CA LEU A 178 9.62 -9.49 5.47
C LEU A 178 9.48 -9.14 6.96
N TRP A 179 8.99 -7.94 7.29
CA TRP A 179 8.78 -7.49 8.68
C TRP A 179 7.37 -7.76 9.21
N THR A 180 6.39 -7.89 8.35
CA THR A 180 4.98 -8.14 8.69
C THR A 180 4.44 -9.24 7.80
N ARG A 181 4.27 -10.44 8.38
CA ARG A 181 3.86 -11.65 7.64
C ARG A 181 2.48 -12.19 8.05
N SER A 182 1.71 -11.40 8.84
CA SER A 182 0.36 -11.79 9.28
C SER A 182 -0.58 -12.20 8.14
N PRO A 183 -0.58 -11.55 6.94
CA PRO A 183 -1.44 -11.96 5.83
C PRO A 183 -1.23 -13.39 5.32
N GLU A 184 -0.09 -14.01 5.63
CA GLU A 184 0.17 -15.43 5.31
C GLU A 184 -0.71 -16.40 6.13
N LEU A 185 -1.35 -15.91 7.19
CA LEU A 185 -2.25 -16.69 8.05
C LEU A 185 -3.67 -16.87 7.45
N GLY A 186 -3.82 -16.64 6.14
CA GLY A 186 -5.06 -16.93 5.42
C GLY A 186 -5.51 -15.87 4.42
N LEU A 187 -5.09 -14.60 4.55
CA LEU A 187 -5.58 -13.54 3.67
C LEU A 187 -5.03 -13.65 2.24
N ILE A 188 -3.74 -13.91 2.08
CA ILE A 188 -3.10 -14.11 0.77
C ILE A 188 -3.73 -15.30 0.04
N GLN A 189 -4.00 -16.40 0.77
CA GLN A 189 -4.66 -17.59 0.22
C GLN A 189 -6.09 -17.29 -0.20
N ALA A 190 -6.86 -16.59 0.65
CA ALA A 190 -8.24 -16.19 0.33
C ALA A 190 -8.28 -15.26 -0.90
N CYS A 191 -7.34 -14.33 -1.03
CA CYS A 191 -7.23 -13.48 -2.22
C CYS A 191 -7.01 -14.31 -3.49
N ARG A 192 -6.09 -15.29 -3.45
CA ARG A 192 -5.82 -16.18 -4.58
C ARG A 192 -7.05 -17.00 -4.96
N GLU A 193 -7.73 -17.61 -3.99
CA GLU A 193 -8.92 -18.43 -4.20
C GLU A 193 -10.08 -17.64 -4.83
N LEU A 194 -10.24 -16.38 -4.41
CA LEU A 194 -11.33 -15.50 -4.87
C LEU A 194 -10.98 -14.70 -6.13
N GLY A 195 -9.77 -14.85 -6.66
CA GLY A 195 -9.30 -14.07 -7.79
C GLY A 195 -9.09 -12.58 -7.50
N THR A 196 -8.92 -12.23 -6.24
CA THR A 196 -8.70 -10.87 -5.73
C THR A 196 -7.21 -10.55 -5.75
N ALA A 197 -6.82 -9.38 -6.24
CA ALA A 197 -5.45 -8.91 -6.14
C ALA A 197 -5.10 -8.59 -4.67
N PHE A 198 -3.91 -8.98 -4.22
CA PHE A 198 -3.40 -8.57 -2.93
C PHE A 198 -2.40 -7.43 -3.11
N VAL A 199 -2.62 -6.30 -2.44
CA VAL A 199 -1.81 -5.07 -2.59
C VAL A 199 -1.03 -4.79 -1.30
N PRO A 200 0.22 -5.30 -1.20
CA PRO A 200 1.09 -5.04 -0.05
C PRO A 200 1.43 -3.55 0.11
N PHE A 201 1.00 -2.90 1.19
CA PHE A 201 1.56 -1.61 1.55
C PHE A 201 2.74 -1.75 2.54
N SER A 202 3.61 -0.75 2.60
CA SER A 202 4.87 -0.76 3.36
C SER A 202 5.77 -1.98 3.07
N PRO A 203 5.90 -2.44 1.81
CA PRO A 203 6.64 -3.67 1.48
C PRO A 203 8.13 -3.55 1.75
N VAL A 204 8.65 -2.32 1.91
CA VAL A 204 10.05 -2.04 2.29
C VAL A 204 10.20 -1.66 3.78
N GLY A 205 9.29 -2.13 4.65
CA GLY A 205 9.38 -1.96 6.10
C GLY A 205 9.46 -0.51 6.56
N ARG A 206 8.69 0.39 5.94
CA ARG A 206 8.68 1.83 6.26
C ARG A 206 10.08 2.48 6.24
N GLY A 207 10.96 1.98 5.39
CA GLY A 207 12.33 2.44 5.21
C GLY A 207 13.39 1.62 5.95
N LEU A 208 13.03 0.62 6.76
CA LEU A 208 14.03 -0.29 7.36
C LEU A 208 14.79 -1.06 6.27
N PHE A 209 14.08 -1.52 5.23
CA PHE A 209 14.66 -2.28 4.12
C PHE A 209 15.23 -1.35 3.03
N SER A 210 16.05 -0.40 3.45
CA SER A 210 16.80 0.48 2.57
C SER A 210 18.30 0.40 2.87
N ASP A 211 19.12 0.85 1.92
CA ASP A 211 20.58 0.85 2.08
C ASP A 211 21.02 1.83 3.17
N VAL A 212 20.23 2.87 3.42
CA VAL A 212 20.46 3.84 4.50
C VAL A 212 19.49 3.54 5.65
N ARG A 213 20.03 3.31 6.84
CA ARG A 213 19.22 3.09 8.05
C ARG A 213 18.35 4.31 8.35
N PRO A 214 17.06 4.12 8.65
CA PRO A 214 16.28 5.21 9.22
C PRO A 214 16.83 5.57 10.61
N ASP A 215 16.86 6.87 10.91
CA ASP A 215 17.20 7.38 12.24
C ASP A 215 15.92 7.87 12.93
N PRO A 216 15.36 7.13 13.91
CA PRO A 216 14.16 7.54 14.61
C PRO A 216 14.26 8.89 15.31
N SER A 217 15.46 9.34 15.70
CA SER A 217 15.68 10.63 16.34
C SER A 217 15.43 11.81 15.39
N SER A 218 15.50 11.56 14.10
CA SER A 218 15.25 12.54 13.03
C SER A 218 13.79 12.68 12.65
N PHE A 219 12.89 11.80 13.12
CA PHE A 219 11.48 11.82 12.76
C PHE A 219 10.78 13.03 13.37
N LYS A 220 10.04 13.76 12.55
CA LYS A 220 9.27 14.95 12.96
C LYS A 220 7.83 14.83 12.51
N THR A 221 6.89 15.31 13.29
CA THR A 221 5.48 15.38 12.90
C THR A 221 5.35 16.03 11.51
N PRO A 222 4.59 15.41 10.58
CA PRO A 222 3.64 14.31 10.77
C PRO A 222 4.17 12.91 10.42
N ASP A 223 5.45 12.58 10.64
CA ASP A 223 6.02 11.27 10.29
C ASP A 223 5.24 10.14 10.99
N ILE A 224 4.68 9.22 10.19
CA ILE A 224 3.83 8.13 10.68
C ILE A 224 4.59 7.14 11.59
N ARG A 225 5.93 7.09 11.49
CA ARG A 225 6.78 6.18 12.26
C ARG A 225 6.94 6.59 13.72
N ILE A 226 6.62 7.85 14.05
CA ILE A 226 6.61 8.32 15.44
C ILE A 226 5.59 7.51 16.25
N GLY A 227 6.05 6.89 17.34
CA GLY A 227 5.20 6.07 18.21
C GLY A 227 4.93 4.64 17.73
N ILE A 228 5.39 4.23 16.55
CA ILE A 228 5.35 2.81 16.15
C ILE A 228 6.34 2.01 17.01
N PRO A 229 5.89 0.95 17.74
CA PRO A 229 6.74 0.20 18.67
C PRO A 229 8.03 -0.35 18.04
N ARG A 230 8.00 -0.74 16.79
CA ARG A 230 9.18 -1.26 16.03
C ARG A 230 10.30 -0.24 15.85
N PHE A 231 10.00 1.05 15.94
CA PHE A 231 10.98 2.15 15.81
C PHE A 231 11.38 2.73 17.17
N GLN A 232 10.96 2.12 18.30
CA GLN A 232 11.19 2.65 19.63
C GLN A 232 12.24 1.86 20.41
N GLY A 233 13.16 2.57 21.07
CA GLY A 233 14.07 2.03 22.08
C GLY A 233 14.77 0.73 21.68
N GLN A 234 14.74 -0.25 22.57
CA GLN A 234 15.40 -1.55 22.37
C GLN A 234 14.84 -2.33 21.16
N ASN A 235 13.52 -2.22 20.88
CA ASN A 235 12.94 -2.87 19.72
C ASN A 235 13.62 -2.46 18.42
N PHE A 236 13.89 -1.15 18.26
CA PHE A 236 14.54 -0.66 17.04
C PHE A 236 15.99 -1.15 16.94
N ILE A 237 16.73 -1.12 18.04
CA ILE A 237 18.13 -1.61 18.11
C ILE A 237 18.20 -3.09 17.69
N ASP A 238 17.34 -3.92 18.26
CA ASP A 238 17.29 -5.35 17.98
C ASP A 238 16.82 -5.64 16.54
N ASN A 239 15.84 -4.90 16.03
CA ASN A 239 15.38 -5.00 14.66
C ASN A 239 16.50 -4.68 13.66
N VAL A 240 17.26 -3.61 13.90
CA VAL A 240 18.41 -3.25 13.06
C VAL A 240 19.48 -4.34 13.09
N ALA A 241 19.85 -4.84 14.27
CA ALA A 241 20.85 -5.88 14.40
C ALA A 241 20.47 -7.18 13.67
N ARG A 242 19.20 -7.60 13.80
CA ARG A 242 18.67 -8.79 13.11
C ARG A 242 18.56 -8.62 11.60
N PHE A 243 18.34 -7.40 11.13
CA PHE A 243 18.20 -7.08 9.71
C PHE A 243 19.55 -6.95 9.00
N GLU A 244 20.64 -6.67 9.71
CA GLU A 244 21.96 -6.43 9.11
C GLU A 244 22.47 -7.55 8.19
N PRO A 245 22.31 -8.86 8.54
CA PRO A 245 22.71 -9.94 7.64
C PRO A 245 21.95 -9.93 6.29
N PHE A 246 20.68 -9.54 6.27
CA PHE A 246 19.93 -9.39 5.01
C PHE A 246 20.48 -8.24 4.16
N ARG A 247 20.87 -7.12 4.79
CA ARG A 247 21.51 -6.01 4.09
C ARG A 247 22.86 -6.41 3.51
N ALA A 248 23.65 -7.16 4.27
CA ALA A 248 24.93 -7.72 3.80
C ALA A 248 24.70 -8.63 2.59
N LEU A 249 23.73 -9.55 2.63
CA LEU A 249 23.37 -10.40 1.50
C LEU A 249 23.04 -9.56 0.25
N ALA A 250 22.21 -8.52 0.38
CA ALA A 250 21.85 -7.66 -0.75
C ALA A 250 23.09 -6.96 -1.34
N SER A 251 23.99 -6.47 -0.48
CA SER A 251 25.26 -5.84 -0.87
C SER A 251 26.18 -6.82 -1.60
N ASP A 252 26.33 -8.04 -1.07
CA ASP A 252 27.23 -9.06 -1.62
C ASP A 252 26.82 -9.50 -3.03
N ILE A 253 25.53 -9.52 -3.30
CA ILE A 253 24.98 -9.83 -4.64
C ILE A 253 24.82 -8.59 -5.54
N GLY A 254 25.22 -7.41 -5.06
CA GLY A 254 25.17 -6.16 -5.84
C GLY A 254 23.76 -5.62 -6.11
N VAL A 255 22.78 -5.91 -5.23
CA VAL A 255 21.38 -5.50 -5.37
C VAL A 255 21.02 -4.55 -4.24
N ALA A 256 20.26 -3.49 -4.53
CA ALA A 256 19.76 -2.61 -3.50
C ALA A 256 18.89 -3.39 -2.49
N THR A 257 19.04 -3.10 -1.20
CA THR A 257 18.32 -3.80 -0.12
C THR A 257 16.82 -3.77 -0.31
N SER A 258 16.27 -2.64 -0.74
CA SER A 258 14.84 -2.49 -1.04
C SER A 258 14.40 -3.27 -2.27
N ALA A 259 15.27 -3.45 -3.25
CA ALA A 259 14.99 -4.27 -4.42
C ALA A 259 14.88 -5.76 -4.06
N LEU A 260 15.81 -6.28 -3.24
CA LEU A 260 15.75 -7.66 -2.77
C LEU A 260 14.51 -7.92 -1.92
N ALA A 261 14.15 -6.99 -1.02
CA ALA A 261 12.94 -7.08 -0.21
C ALA A 261 11.66 -7.09 -1.05
N LEU A 262 11.58 -6.24 -2.09
CA LEU A 262 10.45 -6.21 -3.02
C LEU A 262 10.39 -7.46 -3.91
N ALA A 263 11.53 -7.95 -4.39
CA ALA A 263 11.60 -9.19 -5.16
C ALA A 263 11.07 -10.38 -4.35
N TRP A 264 11.37 -10.43 -3.05
CA TRP A 264 10.80 -11.43 -2.15
C TRP A 264 9.27 -11.31 -2.05
N VAL A 265 8.72 -10.09 -1.93
CA VAL A 265 7.25 -9.87 -1.91
C VAL A 265 6.61 -10.31 -3.23
N LEU A 266 7.20 -9.96 -4.36
CA LEU A 266 6.69 -10.33 -5.69
C LEU A 266 6.68 -11.85 -5.92
N ASP A 267 7.61 -12.57 -5.29
CA ASP A 267 7.77 -14.02 -5.38
C ASP A 267 6.67 -14.79 -4.60
N GLN A 268 5.96 -14.14 -3.68
CA GLN A 268 4.90 -14.80 -2.89
C GLN A 268 3.63 -15.10 -3.71
N GLY A 269 3.51 -14.58 -4.92
CA GLY A 269 2.43 -14.91 -5.84
C GLY A 269 2.22 -13.87 -6.94
N ASP A 270 1.64 -14.32 -8.04
CA ASP A 270 1.36 -13.50 -9.22
C ASP A 270 0.17 -12.53 -9.04
N HIS A 271 -0.60 -12.73 -7.97
CA HIS A 271 -1.69 -11.84 -7.57
C HIS A 271 -1.26 -10.74 -6.58
N LEU A 272 0.03 -10.62 -6.25
CA LEU A 272 0.57 -9.57 -5.38
C LEU A 272 1.06 -8.38 -6.22
N LEU A 273 0.59 -7.17 -5.86
CA LEU A 273 1.02 -5.91 -6.48
C LEU A 273 1.48 -4.95 -5.36
N PRO A 274 2.75 -5.04 -4.90
CA PRO A 274 3.25 -4.17 -3.83
C PRO A 274 3.31 -2.70 -4.26
N ILE A 275 3.02 -1.81 -3.29
CA ILE A 275 3.01 -0.36 -3.48
C ILE A 275 4.02 0.34 -2.55
N PRO A 276 5.34 0.16 -2.79
CA PRO A 276 6.35 0.90 -2.04
C PRO A 276 6.18 2.40 -2.22
N GLY A 277 6.32 3.15 -1.13
CA GLY A 277 6.20 4.62 -1.15
C GLY A 277 7.56 5.29 -1.35
N THR A 278 7.61 6.30 -2.21
CA THR A 278 8.77 7.19 -2.32
C THR A 278 8.38 8.55 -2.91
N ARG A 279 9.28 9.52 -2.80
CA ARG A 279 9.31 10.81 -3.50
C ARG A 279 10.65 11.06 -4.21
N HIS A 280 11.46 10.01 -4.38
CA HIS A 280 12.79 10.11 -4.98
C HIS A 280 12.94 9.12 -6.11
N VAL A 281 13.38 9.60 -7.27
CA VAL A 281 13.63 8.79 -8.48
C VAL A 281 14.55 7.61 -8.21
N LYS A 282 15.65 7.81 -7.46
CA LYS A 282 16.58 6.76 -7.09
C LYS A 282 15.91 5.53 -6.44
N HIS A 283 14.88 5.74 -5.63
CA HIS A 283 14.17 4.61 -5.04
C HIS A 283 13.31 3.87 -6.08
N VAL A 284 12.75 4.60 -7.08
CA VAL A 284 12.02 3.97 -8.17
C VAL A 284 12.95 3.07 -9.00
N GLU A 285 14.21 3.48 -9.23
CA GLU A 285 15.22 2.64 -9.89
C GLU A 285 15.42 1.30 -9.15
N HIS A 286 15.48 1.33 -7.82
CA HIS A 286 15.55 0.10 -7.02
C HIS A 286 14.28 -0.75 -7.17
N TYR A 287 13.09 -0.14 -7.25
CA TYR A 287 11.85 -0.88 -7.45
C TYR A 287 11.77 -1.53 -8.84
N LEU A 288 12.27 -0.84 -9.88
CA LEU A 288 12.40 -1.40 -11.22
C LEU A 288 13.35 -2.61 -11.26
N SER A 289 14.46 -2.53 -10.54
CA SER A 289 15.41 -3.66 -10.46
C SER A 289 14.82 -4.88 -9.74
N ALA A 290 13.91 -4.69 -8.78
CA ALA A 290 13.19 -5.78 -8.13
C ALA A 290 12.36 -6.63 -9.11
N SER A 291 11.73 -5.99 -10.10
CA SER A 291 10.96 -6.66 -11.16
C SER A 291 11.82 -7.56 -12.07
N ALA A 292 13.10 -7.26 -12.19
CA ALA A 292 14.06 -8.02 -12.98
C ALA A 292 14.79 -9.12 -12.18
N PHE A 293 14.74 -9.06 -10.84
CA PHE A 293 15.43 -10.01 -10.00
C PHE A 293 14.80 -11.41 -10.08
N VAL A 294 15.64 -12.43 -10.20
CA VAL A 294 15.23 -13.85 -10.23
C VAL A 294 15.39 -14.45 -8.85
N MET A 295 14.29 -14.72 -8.17
CA MET A 295 14.26 -15.35 -6.86
C MET A 295 14.47 -16.86 -7.00
N THR A 296 15.66 -17.37 -6.68
CA THR A 296 15.97 -18.82 -6.67
C THR A 296 15.54 -19.47 -5.37
N ASP A 297 15.46 -20.81 -5.35
CA ASP A 297 15.15 -21.56 -4.12
C ASP A 297 16.21 -21.34 -3.03
N GLU A 298 17.47 -21.16 -3.44
CA GLU A 298 18.56 -20.84 -2.53
C GLU A 298 18.37 -19.47 -1.87
N PHE A 299 18.00 -18.43 -2.65
CA PHE A 299 17.69 -17.11 -2.08
C PHE A 299 16.48 -17.16 -1.16
N ARG A 300 15.41 -17.90 -1.52
CA ARG A 300 14.24 -18.09 -0.65
C ARG A 300 14.62 -18.70 0.69
N ALA A 301 15.41 -19.79 0.65
CA ALA A 301 15.87 -20.47 1.87
C ALA A 301 16.71 -19.51 2.72
N THR A 302 17.73 -18.88 2.14
CA THR A 302 18.62 -17.96 2.84
C THR A 302 17.86 -16.79 3.48
N ILE A 303 16.94 -16.16 2.74
CA ILE A 303 16.14 -15.02 3.25
C ILE A 303 15.23 -15.47 4.40
N ASN A 304 14.61 -16.65 4.30
CA ASN A 304 13.76 -17.17 5.36
C ASN A 304 14.55 -17.55 6.62
N ASP A 305 15.79 -18.02 6.48
CA ASP A 305 16.68 -18.31 7.61
C ASP A 305 17.16 -17.02 8.29
N LEU A 306 17.50 -15.99 7.52
CA LEU A 306 17.90 -14.69 8.04
C LEU A 306 16.75 -13.94 8.74
N LEU A 307 15.56 -13.96 8.14
CA LEU A 307 14.37 -13.21 8.59
C LEU A 307 13.16 -14.15 8.70
N PRO A 308 13.15 -15.10 9.66
CA PRO A 308 12.05 -16.04 9.84
C PRO A 308 10.77 -15.34 10.28
N ILE A 309 9.61 -16.00 10.12
CA ILE A 309 8.33 -15.47 10.62
C ILE A 309 8.48 -15.11 12.12
N GLY A 310 8.04 -13.91 12.51
CA GLY A 310 8.07 -13.45 13.89
C GLY A 310 9.41 -12.89 14.36
N TRP A 311 10.39 -12.66 13.48
CA TRP A 311 11.67 -12.08 13.85
C TRP A 311 11.59 -10.64 14.35
N ALA A 312 10.55 -9.89 13.98
CA ALA A 312 10.38 -8.48 14.29
C ALA A 312 10.11 -8.25 15.79
N MET A 313 10.84 -7.32 16.40
CA MET A 313 10.59 -6.85 17.76
C MET A 313 9.64 -5.67 17.78
N GLY A 314 8.63 -5.73 18.66
CA GLY A 314 7.57 -4.74 18.74
C GLY A 314 6.46 -4.92 17.71
N ASP A 315 5.33 -4.28 17.98
CA ASP A 315 4.17 -4.37 17.10
C ASP A 315 4.29 -3.39 15.91
N ARG A 316 3.59 -3.69 14.82
CA ARG A 316 3.56 -2.87 13.60
C ARG A 316 2.82 -1.55 13.78
N TYR A 317 1.94 -1.49 14.79
CA TYR A 317 1.14 -0.34 15.15
C TYR A 317 1.10 -0.13 16.67
N ASN A 318 0.93 1.11 17.11
CA ASN A 318 0.53 1.41 18.47
C ASN A 318 -0.99 1.22 18.65
N VAL A 319 -1.49 1.34 19.88
CA VAL A 319 -2.91 1.10 20.19
C VAL A 319 -3.86 1.93 19.35
N ASP A 320 -3.54 3.21 19.10
CA ASP A 320 -4.39 4.10 18.30
C ASP A 320 -4.37 3.73 16.80
N GLN A 321 -3.24 3.21 16.30
CA GLN A 321 -3.11 2.81 14.92
C GLN A 321 -3.80 1.48 14.62
N TRP A 322 -4.00 0.64 15.64
CA TRP A 322 -4.75 -0.63 15.51
C TRP A 322 -6.25 -0.45 15.32
N VAL A 323 -6.81 0.73 15.66
CA VAL A 323 -8.25 0.99 15.51
C VAL A 323 -8.64 0.88 14.04
N GLY A 324 -9.64 0.04 13.76
CA GLY A 324 -10.16 -0.23 12.40
C GLY A 324 -9.34 -1.22 11.57
N VAL A 325 -8.40 -1.92 12.19
CA VAL A 325 -7.65 -3.02 11.56
C VAL A 325 -8.24 -4.35 12.04
N GLU A 326 -8.67 -5.20 11.11
CA GLU A 326 -9.13 -6.53 11.47
C GLU A 326 -7.92 -7.46 11.69
N ARG A 327 -8.08 -8.46 12.57
CA ARG A 327 -7.01 -9.43 12.84
C ARG A 327 -6.76 -10.31 11.62
N TYR A 328 -5.50 -10.68 11.42
CA TYR A 328 -5.02 -11.49 10.28
C TYR A 328 -5.14 -10.79 8.91
N SER A 329 -5.22 -9.46 8.96
CA SER A 329 -5.13 -8.64 7.75
C SER A 329 -3.67 -8.46 7.30
#